data_439b58835b3b7d1ca4c7962b25d4a740
#
_entry.id   439b58835b3b7d1ca4c7962b25d4a740
#
_cell.length_a   1.000
_cell.length_b   1.000
_cell.length_c   1.000
_cell.angle_alpha   90.00
_cell.angle_beta   90.00
_cell.angle_gamma   90.00
#
_symmetry.space_group_name_H-M   'P 1'
#
loop_
_entity.id
_entity.type
_entity.pdbx_description
1 polymer ?
#
loop_
_entity_poly.entity_id
_entity_poly.type
_entity_poly.pdbx_seq_one_letter_code
_entity_poly.pdbx_strand_id
1 'polypeptide(L)'
;MENQIKKIGVLTSGGDAPGMNAAIRSVVRASSYHDIECVGIYRGYEGLIEGDFKVLDARSVNHIINKGGTFLKSARSKEFRTKEGRKRAYQQLQKEKIDALVLFGGDGTFTGGMIFNEEYNFPIIGIPGTIDNDIVGTNFTLGYDTALNTAVEAIDKIRDTASSHKRLFFVEVMGRDVGHIALNAGVGSGAEEILVPEEDLGLDRLLESLEKSRYTGKSSSIVVVAEGDKTGKNVFELRDYVEDNLEGYDVRVSVLGHMQRGGSPSCFDRVLASRMGVKAVESLLKGKNNVMVGTVNNKIELYPIDKAVKGHSKIDEELLRVSDIMSI
;
A
#
# COMPACT_ATOMS: atom_id res chain seq x y z
N MET A 1 22.70 21.92 23.19
CA MET A 1 21.31 22.46 23.11
C MET A 1 20.55 21.47 22.21
N GLU A 2 19.63 20.67 22.75
CA GLU A 2 18.74 19.83 21.95
C GLU A 2 17.94 20.78 21.05
N ASN A 3 18.03 20.55 19.75
CA ASN A 3 17.26 21.29 18.75
C ASN A 3 15.79 20.91 18.96
N GLN A 4 15.06 21.70 19.72
CA GLN A 4 13.64 21.43 20.01
C GLN A 4 12.84 21.61 18.72
N ILE A 5 12.24 20.54 18.21
CA ILE A 5 11.36 20.57 17.03
C ILE A 5 10.15 21.46 17.35
N LYS A 6 9.95 22.50 16.55
CA LYS A 6 8.82 23.45 16.67
C LYS A 6 7.88 23.40 15.48
N LYS A 7 8.38 22.95 14.32
CA LYS A 7 7.60 22.91 13.08
C LYS A 7 7.89 21.63 12.30
N ILE A 8 6.83 20.88 11.99
CA ILE A 8 6.90 19.61 11.23
C ILE A 8 6.23 19.79 9.87
N GLY A 9 6.92 19.42 8.79
CA GLY A 9 6.36 19.27 7.46
C GLY A 9 5.78 17.89 7.25
N VAL A 10 4.64 17.79 6.58
CA VAL A 10 4.00 16.51 6.21
C VAL A 10 3.75 16.44 4.73
N LEU A 11 4.11 15.35 4.08
CA LEU A 11 3.87 15.13 2.66
C LEU A 11 3.47 13.69 2.35
N THR A 12 2.69 13.53 1.29
CA THR A 12 2.38 12.24 0.67
C THR A 12 3.07 12.15 -0.69
N SER A 13 3.73 11.04 -0.98
CA SER A 13 4.44 10.82 -2.24
C SER A 13 4.23 9.40 -2.75
N GLY A 14 4.28 9.21 -4.06
CA GLY A 14 4.01 7.91 -4.70
C GLY A 14 2.52 7.70 -4.98
N GLY A 15 2.07 6.44 -4.95
CA GLY A 15 0.65 6.09 -5.08
C GLY A 15 -0.13 6.46 -3.82
N ASP A 16 -1.38 6.85 -4.01
CA ASP A 16 -2.29 7.04 -2.89
C ASP A 16 -2.80 5.70 -2.35
N ALA A 17 -3.16 5.70 -1.07
CA ALA A 17 -3.72 4.55 -0.39
C ALA A 17 -4.81 5.00 0.60
N PRO A 18 -5.91 4.22 0.77
CA PRO A 18 -6.91 4.50 1.77
C PRO A 18 -6.27 4.56 3.17
N GLY A 19 -6.61 5.59 3.97
CA GLY A 19 -6.00 5.80 5.28
C GLY A 19 -4.93 6.89 5.31
N MET A 20 -4.36 7.33 4.19
CA MET A 20 -3.41 8.44 4.17
C MET A 20 -4.00 9.72 4.79
N ASN A 21 -5.25 10.07 4.48
CA ASN A 21 -5.91 11.22 5.10
C ASN A 21 -6.10 11.05 6.62
N ALA A 22 -6.41 9.85 7.09
CA ALA A 22 -6.50 9.56 8.51
C ALA A 22 -5.13 9.72 9.21
N ALA A 23 -4.04 9.32 8.55
CA ALA A 23 -2.69 9.46 9.07
C ALA A 23 -2.21 10.93 9.08
N ILE A 24 -2.47 11.69 8.01
CA ILE A 24 -2.21 13.15 7.99
C ILE A 24 -2.96 13.81 9.16
N ARG A 25 -4.26 13.50 9.31
CA ARG A 25 -5.06 14.00 10.44
C ARG A 25 -4.44 13.69 11.79
N SER A 26 -3.93 12.49 11.95
CA SER A 26 -3.29 12.06 13.19
C SER A 26 -2.03 12.84 13.49
N VAL A 27 -1.14 13.03 12.50
CA VAL A 27 0.08 13.82 12.65
C VAL A 27 -0.26 15.27 13.00
N VAL A 28 -1.18 15.91 12.28
CA VAL A 28 -1.58 17.30 12.55
C VAL A 28 -2.15 17.47 13.96
N ARG A 29 -3.00 16.53 14.40
CA ARG A 29 -3.59 16.61 15.75
C ARG A 29 -2.58 16.30 16.85
N ALA A 30 -1.69 15.33 16.64
CA ALA A 30 -0.59 15.07 17.57
C ALA A 30 0.38 16.27 17.67
N SER A 31 0.69 16.92 16.56
CA SER A 31 1.48 18.15 16.55
C SER A 31 0.80 19.26 17.35
N SER A 32 -0.49 19.48 17.11
CA SER A 32 -1.27 20.48 17.88
C SER A 32 -1.33 20.16 19.38
N TYR A 33 -1.42 18.87 19.76
CA TYR A 33 -1.41 18.44 21.15
C TYR A 33 -0.10 18.74 21.87
N HIS A 34 1.01 18.74 21.15
CA HIS A 34 2.36 19.04 21.66
C HIS A 34 2.82 20.48 21.36
N ASP A 35 1.91 21.39 21.00
CA ASP A 35 2.21 22.80 20.67
C ASP A 35 3.23 22.96 19.54
N ILE A 36 3.20 22.04 18.53
CA ILE A 36 4.05 22.03 17.35
C ILE A 36 3.26 22.51 16.14
N GLU A 37 3.83 23.42 15.37
CA GLU A 37 3.27 23.85 14.10
C GLU A 37 3.39 22.72 13.06
N CYS A 38 2.31 22.44 12.34
CA CYS A 38 2.29 21.46 11.27
C CYS A 38 2.06 22.14 9.92
N VAL A 39 2.87 21.79 8.92
CA VAL A 39 2.80 22.33 7.55
C VAL A 39 2.57 21.19 6.57
N GLY A 40 1.46 21.25 5.85
CA GLY A 40 1.19 20.36 4.71
C GLY A 40 1.98 20.79 3.48
N ILE A 41 2.65 19.86 2.85
CA ILE A 41 3.41 20.03 1.62
C ILE A 41 2.61 19.37 0.51
N TYR A 42 2.06 20.15 -0.40
CA TYR A 42 1.21 19.65 -1.48
C TYR A 42 2.04 19.00 -2.57
N ARG A 43 1.50 17.96 -3.22
CA ARG A 43 2.14 17.25 -4.34
C ARG A 43 3.49 16.62 -3.99
N GLY A 44 3.68 16.23 -2.72
CA GLY A 44 4.85 15.49 -2.26
C GLY A 44 6.17 16.22 -2.48
N TYR A 45 7.18 15.50 -2.98
CA TYR A 45 8.51 16.07 -3.23
C TYR A 45 8.54 17.16 -4.30
N GLU A 46 7.60 17.16 -5.23
CA GLU A 46 7.48 18.23 -6.23
C GLU A 46 7.15 19.56 -5.55
N GLY A 47 6.09 19.56 -4.75
CA GLY A 47 5.70 20.75 -4.01
C GLY A 47 6.72 21.16 -2.93
N LEU A 48 7.49 20.22 -2.39
CA LEU A 48 8.62 20.54 -1.51
C LEU A 48 9.68 21.37 -2.23
N ILE A 49 10.01 21.05 -3.47
CA ILE A 49 10.96 21.81 -4.31
C ILE A 49 10.39 23.19 -4.67
N GLU A 50 9.10 23.27 -4.96
CA GLU A 50 8.43 24.51 -5.38
C GLU A 50 8.05 25.41 -4.21
N GLY A 51 8.01 24.87 -2.98
CA GLY A 51 7.56 25.62 -1.80
C GLY A 51 6.03 25.71 -1.68
N ASP A 52 5.30 24.68 -2.15
CA ASP A 52 3.84 24.60 -2.08
C ASP A 52 3.38 24.15 -0.68
N PHE A 53 3.41 25.08 0.25
CA PHE A 53 3.20 24.86 1.68
C PHE A 53 1.91 25.49 2.19
N LYS A 54 1.27 24.82 3.14
CA LYS A 54 0.11 25.34 3.86
C LYS A 54 0.17 24.94 5.32
N VAL A 55 0.04 25.90 6.23
CA VAL A 55 -0.10 25.62 7.67
C VAL A 55 -1.39 24.84 7.90
N LEU A 56 -1.29 23.77 8.69
CA LEU A 56 -2.39 22.88 9.04
C LEU A 56 -2.62 22.92 10.56
N ASP A 57 -3.84 23.23 10.93
CA ASP A 57 -4.33 23.13 12.30
C ASP A 57 -5.33 21.96 12.47
N ALA A 58 -5.79 21.76 13.69
CA ALA A 58 -6.76 20.71 13.99
C ALA A 58 -8.07 20.83 13.20
N ARG A 59 -8.46 22.05 12.74
CA ARG A 59 -9.67 22.30 11.95
C ARG A 59 -9.45 21.97 10.48
N SER A 60 -8.24 22.20 9.96
CA SER A 60 -7.84 21.92 8.58
C SER A 60 -8.04 20.45 8.20
N VAL A 61 -7.99 19.54 9.19
CA VAL A 61 -8.10 18.09 9.04
C VAL A 61 -9.43 17.53 9.55
N ASN A 62 -10.44 18.39 9.72
CA ASN A 62 -11.79 17.93 10.05
C ASN A 62 -12.40 17.15 8.87
N HIS A 63 -13.17 16.11 9.19
CA HIS A 63 -13.95 15.32 8.22
C HIS A 63 -13.12 14.64 7.10
N ILE A 64 -11.81 14.41 7.31
CA ILE A 64 -10.98 13.69 6.33
C ILE A 64 -10.64 12.25 6.73
N ILE A 65 -10.93 11.82 7.96
CA ILE A 65 -10.59 10.48 8.46
C ILE A 65 -11.21 9.34 7.63
N ASN A 66 -12.38 9.59 7.05
CA ASN A 66 -13.14 8.62 6.25
C ASN A 66 -12.97 8.82 4.75
N LYS A 67 -12.13 9.77 4.30
CA LYS A 67 -11.92 10.03 2.88
C LYS A 67 -10.73 9.24 2.37
N GLY A 68 -10.93 8.55 1.24
CA GLY A 68 -9.85 7.93 0.47
C GLY A 68 -8.96 8.96 -0.22
N GLY A 69 -7.92 8.47 -0.88
CA GLY A 69 -6.91 9.31 -1.51
C GLY A 69 -6.09 10.11 -0.51
N THR A 70 -5.50 11.20 -0.97
CA THR A 70 -4.76 12.14 -0.13
C THR A 70 -5.12 13.60 -0.43
N PHE A 71 -5.52 14.36 0.57
CA PHE A 71 -5.90 15.76 0.41
C PHE A 71 -4.68 16.65 0.13
N LEU A 72 -3.47 16.22 0.52
CA LEU A 72 -2.22 16.89 0.16
C LEU A 72 -1.81 16.63 -1.29
N LYS A 73 -2.52 15.75 -1.99
CA LYS A 73 -2.17 15.29 -3.32
C LYS A 73 -0.81 14.58 -3.35
N SER A 74 -0.53 13.90 -4.43
CA SER A 74 0.73 13.19 -4.65
C SER A 74 1.22 13.45 -6.06
N ALA A 75 2.54 13.50 -6.25
CA ALA A 75 3.16 13.57 -7.55
C ALA A 75 4.47 12.77 -7.55
N ARG A 76 4.86 12.28 -8.74
CA ARG A 76 6.18 11.70 -8.95
C ARG A 76 7.14 12.81 -9.37
N SER A 77 8.14 13.13 -8.53
CA SER A 77 9.15 14.13 -8.86
C SER A 77 10.41 13.48 -9.44
N LYS A 78 10.68 13.75 -10.71
CA LYS A 78 11.96 13.38 -11.32
C LYS A 78 13.09 14.28 -10.80
N GLU A 79 12.78 15.53 -10.53
CA GLU A 79 13.76 16.53 -10.08
C GLU A 79 14.30 16.20 -8.67
N PHE A 80 13.47 15.69 -7.75
CA PHE A 80 13.94 15.29 -6.43
C PHE A 80 14.97 14.15 -6.43
N ARG A 81 15.07 13.39 -7.53
CA ARG A 81 16.11 12.37 -7.73
C ARG A 81 17.50 13.00 -7.97
N THR A 82 17.56 14.27 -8.32
CA THR A 82 18.82 15.00 -8.53
C THR A 82 19.29 15.70 -7.27
N LYS A 83 20.60 15.93 -7.13
CA LYS A 83 21.15 16.71 -6.01
C LYS A 83 20.64 18.15 -6.00
N GLU A 84 20.49 18.75 -7.18
CA GLU A 84 20.00 20.13 -7.35
C GLU A 84 18.55 20.25 -6.85
N GLY A 85 17.68 19.31 -7.20
CA GLY A 85 16.31 19.29 -6.72
C GLY A 85 16.23 19.14 -5.20
N ARG A 86 17.01 18.22 -4.62
CA ARG A 86 17.07 18.06 -3.15
C ARG A 86 17.67 19.29 -2.44
N LYS A 87 18.66 19.96 -3.08
CA LYS A 87 19.19 21.22 -2.55
C LYS A 87 18.12 22.32 -2.52
N ARG A 88 17.33 22.46 -3.57
CA ARG A 88 16.21 23.41 -3.61
C ARG A 88 15.16 23.06 -2.54
N ALA A 89 14.80 21.80 -2.41
CA ALA A 89 13.90 21.32 -1.36
C ALA A 89 14.40 21.70 0.05
N TYR A 90 15.70 21.47 0.32
CA TYR A 90 16.30 21.86 1.60
C TYR A 90 16.25 23.38 1.85
N GLN A 91 16.53 24.18 0.83
CA GLN A 91 16.43 25.64 0.93
C GLN A 91 14.99 26.11 1.27
N GLN A 92 13.97 25.46 0.70
CA GLN A 92 12.58 25.77 1.05
C GLN A 92 12.26 25.41 2.51
N LEU A 93 12.71 24.25 2.99
CA LEU A 93 12.54 23.89 4.41
C LEU A 93 13.20 24.87 5.35
N GLN A 94 14.42 25.33 5.03
CA GLN A 94 15.13 26.35 5.83
C GLN A 94 14.40 27.69 5.82
N LYS A 95 13.91 28.14 4.66
CA LYS A 95 13.15 29.38 4.50
C LYS A 95 11.88 29.38 5.36
N GLU A 96 11.17 28.26 5.35
CA GLU A 96 9.92 28.08 6.12
C GLU A 96 10.18 27.65 7.58
N LYS A 97 11.43 27.46 7.98
CA LYS A 97 11.84 27.01 9.32
C LYS A 97 11.17 25.71 9.73
N ILE A 98 11.08 24.77 8.80
CA ILE A 98 10.60 23.41 9.08
C ILE A 98 11.77 22.61 9.66
N ASP A 99 11.58 21.98 10.81
CA ASP A 99 12.62 21.29 11.57
C ASP A 99 12.70 19.79 11.25
N ALA A 100 11.61 19.19 10.82
CA ALA A 100 11.51 17.75 10.53
C ALA A 100 10.42 17.44 9.50
N LEU A 101 10.48 16.25 8.87
CA LEU A 101 9.47 15.78 7.94
C LEU A 101 8.83 14.47 8.40
N VAL A 102 7.52 14.35 8.20
CA VAL A 102 6.81 13.07 8.20
C VAL A 102 6.40 12.74 6.75
N LEU A 103 6.88 11.60 6.26
CA LEU A 103 6.74 11.15 4.89
C LEU A 103 5.73 10.00 4.81
N PHE A 104 4.70 10.14 3.98
CA PHE A 104 3.74 9.06 3.72
C PHE A 104 3.95 8.49 2.33
N GLY A 105 4.16 7.18 2.22
CA GLY A 105 4.30 6.51 0.93
C GLY A 105 5.02 5.17 1.04
N GLY A 106 5.45 4.64 -0.10
CA GLY A 106 6.17 3.37 -0.22
C GLY A 106 7.69 3.57 -0.40
N ASP A 107 8.36 2.53 -0.93
CA ASP A 107 9.81 2.45 -1.12
C ASP A 107 10.45 3.67 -1.76
N GLY A 108 9.87 4.15 -2.86
CA GLY A 108 10.43 5.31 -3.56
C GLY A 108 10.40 6.58 -2.71
N THR A 109 9.38 6.74 -1.86
CA THR A 109 9.27 7.86 -0.93
C THR A 109 10.32 7.77 0.16
N PHE A 110 10.50 6.58 0.72
CA PHE A 110 11.48 6.34 1.78
C PHE A 110 12.92 6.43 1.26
N THR A 111 13.19 5.91 0.07
CA THR A 111 14.50 6.06 -0.59
C THR A 111 14.84 7.54 -0.78
N GLY A 112 13.89 8.34 -1.28
CA GLY A 112 14.09 9.78 -1.43
C GLY A 112 14.36 10.49 -0.11
N GLY A 113 13.58 10.15 0.93
CA GLY A 113 13.78 10.68 2.28
C GLY A 113 15.13 10.28 2.89
N MET A 114 15.52 9.01 2.75
CA MET A 114 16.80 8.50 3.24
C MET A 114 17.99 9.26 2.62
N ILE A 115 18.02 9.40 1.29
CA ILE A 115 19.07 10.14 0.61
C ILE A 115 19.08 11.62 1.06
N PHE A 116 17.90 12.21 1.23
CA PHE A 116 17.78 13.58 1.71
C PHE A 116 18.31 13.74 3.15
N ASN A 117 18.02 12.78 4.02
CA ASN A 117 18.57 12.75 5.38
C ASN A 117 20.10 12.59 5.38
N GLU A 118 20.65 11.72 4.53
CA GLU A 118 22.11 11.52 4.38
C GLU A 118 22.82 12.80 3.90
N GLU A 119 22.21 13.55 2.96
CA GLU A 119 22.81 14.76 2.40
C GLU A 119 22.76 15.97 3.36
N TYR A 120 21.69 16.11 4.15
CA TYR A 120 21.42 17.31 4.94
C TYR A 120 21.29 17.08 6.44
N ASN A 121 21.41 15.84 6.91
CA ASN A 121 21.13 15.43 8.30
C ASN A 121 19.77 15.96 8.79
N PHE A 122 18.77 15.99 7.86
CA PHE A 122 17.45 16.53 8.14
C PHE A 122 16.53 15.47 8.72
N PRO A 123 15.91 15.69 9.92
CA PRO A 123 15.11 14.68 10.57
C PRO A 123 13.89 14.24 9.75
N ILE A 124 13.75 12.92 9.56
CA ILE A 124 12.61 12.33 8.85
C ILE A 124 12.05 11.13 9.60
N ILE A 125 10.74 10.97 9.53
CA ILE A 125 10.05 9.72 9.89
C ILE A 125 9.13 9.30 8.77
N GLY A 126 9.18 8.01 8.38
CA GLY A 126 8.31 7.41 7.39
C GLY A 126 7.07 6.78 8.01
N ILE A 127 5.93 6.89 7.33
CA ILE A 127 4.71 6.13 7.61
C ILE A 127 4.36 5.37 6.32
N PRO A 128 4.37 4.01 6.34
CA PRO A 128 4.17 3.20 5.15
C PRO A 128 2.72 3.30 4.66
N GLY A 129 2.54 3.93 3.51
CA GLY A 129 1.25 4.13 2.84
C GLY A 129 1.30 3.55 1.43
N THR A 130 0.94 2.29 1.31
CA THR A 130 0.82 1.52 0.06
C THR A 130 -0.17 0.39 0.28
N ILE A 131 -0.94 0.04 -0.76
CA ILE A 131 -1.84 -1.12 -0.70
C ILE A 131 -1.11 -2.45 -0.91
N ASP A 132 0.12 -2.42 -1.43
CA ASP A 132 0.85 -3.61 -1.87
C ASP A 132 1.39 -4.44 -0.68
N ASN A 133 1.50 -3.82 0.50
CA ASN A 133 2.04 -4.40 1.75
C ASN A 133 3.46 -4.98 1.59
N ASP A 134 4.27 -4.34 0.75
CA ASP A 134 5.59 -4.78 0.30
C ASP A 134 6.76 -4.23 1.13
N ILE A 135 6.48 -3.42 2.18
CA ILE A 135 7.49 -2.75 3.00
C ILE A 135 7.93 -3.63 4.17
N VAL A 136 9.23 -3.91 4.24
CA VAL A 136 9.81 -4.69 5.35
C VAL A 136 9.83 -3.89 6.65
N GLY A 137 9.61 -4.56 7.78
CA GLY A 137 9.58 -3.95 9.12
C GLY A 137 8.21 -3.52 9.59
N THR A 138 7.17 -3.87 8.84
CA THR A 138 5.77 -3.74 9.26
C THR A 138 4.96 -4.96 8.83
N ASN A 139 3.99 -5.38 9.64
CA ASN A 139 3.02 -6.39 9.23
C ASN A 139 1.93 -5.83 8.32
N PHE A 140 1.59 -4.54 8.49
CA PHE A 140 0.54 -3.88 7.72
C PHE A 140 0.99 -2.49 7.30
N THR A 141 0.77 -2.18 6.02
CA THR A 141 0.86 -0.83 5.46
C THR A 141 -0.52 -0.19 5.41
N LEU A 142 -0.58 1.16 5.42
CA LEU A 142 -1.86 1.87 5.31
C LEU A 142 -2.49 1.64 3.95
N GLY A 143 -3.76 1.25 3.96
CA GLY A 143 -4.57 1.01 2.78
C GLY A 143 -4.66 -0.45 2.35
N TYR A 144 -3.79 -1.31 2.86
CA TYR A 144 -3.79 -2.73 2.53
C TYR A 144 -5.09 -3.42 2.94
N ASP A 145 -5.51 -3.26 4.20
CA ASP A 145 -6.77 -3.87 4.69
C ASP A 145 -7.99 -3.39 3.88
N THR A 146 -8.04 -2.10 3.54
CA THR A 146 -9.11 -1.56 2.69
C THR A 146 -9.08 -2.16 1.29
N ALA A 147 -7.89 -2.32 0.69
CA ALA A 147 -7.74 -2.92 -0.64
C ALA A 147 -8.18 -4.39 -0.64
N LEU A 148 -7.83 -5.15 0.42
CA LEU A 148 -8.32 -6.53 0.61
C LEU A 148 -9.85 -6.59 0.66
N ASN A 149 -10.48 -5.76 1.48
CA ASN A 149 -11.95 -5.73 1.60
C ASN A 149 -12.61 -5.35 0.25
N THR A 150 -12.01 -4.42 -0.51
CA THR A 150 -12.48 -4.05 -1.85
C THR A 150 -12.38 -5.22 -2.83
N ALA A 151 -11.27 -5.96 -2.80
CA ALA A 151 -11.06 -7.12 -3.66
C ALA A 151 -12.05 -8.25 -3.31
N VAL A 152 -12.19 -8.60 -2.03
CA VAL A 152 -13.12 -9.63 -1.56
C VAL A 152 -14.57 -9.28 -1.93
N GLU A 153 -15.02 -8.03 -1.68
CA GLU A 153 -16.36 -7.58 -2.06
C GLU A 153 -16.62 -7.69 -3.56
N ALA A 154 -15.62 -7.38 -4.39
CA ALA A 154 -15.72 -7.52 -5.84
C ALA A 154 -15.79 -8.99 -6.27
N ILE A 155 -14.94 -9.85 -5.69
CA ILE A 155 -14.91 -11.29 -5.99
C ILE A 155 -16.23 -11.95 -5.58
N ASP A 156 -16.80 -11.61 -4.43
CA ASP A 156 -18.10 -12.13 -3.98
C ASP A 156 -19.21 -11.82 -4.99
N LYS A 157 -19.27 -10.57 -5.48
CA LYS A 157 -20.22 -10.17 -6.53
C LYS A 157 -20.01 -10.92 -7.87
N ILE A 158 -18.76 -11.20 -8.22
CA ILE A 158 -18.41 -11.98 -9.40
C ILE A 158 -18.83 -13.43 -9.20
N ARG A 159 -18.64 -14.00 -8.00
CA ARG A 159 -19.05 -15.37 -7.67
C ARG A 159 -20.55 -15.56 -7.79
N ASP A 160 -21.36 -14.60 -7.36
CA ASP A 160 -22.82 -14.67 -7.50
C ASP A 160 -23.27 -14.84 -8.96
N THR A 161 -22.63 -14.07 -9.87
CA THR A 161 -22.95 -14.20 -11.30
C THR A 161 -22.30 -15.43 -11.93
N ALA A 162 -21.09 -15.82 -11.50
CA ALA A 162 -20.41 -17.02 -12.00
C ALA A 162 -21.22 -18.29 -11.75
N SER A 163 -21.79 -18.43 -10.55
CA SER A 163 -22.61 -19.59 -10.15
C SER A 163 -23.88 -19.74 -11.01
N SER A 164 -24.46 -18.64 -11.48
CA SER A 164 -25.67 -18.63 -12.30
C SER A 164 -25.47 -19.17 -13.72
N HIS A 165 -24.22 -19.24 -14.21
CA HIS A 165 -23.91 -19.55 -15.60
C HIS A 165 -22.83 -20.61 -15.81
N LYS A 166 -22.34 -21.26 -14.75
CA LYS A 166 -21.24 -22.24 -14.78
C LYS A 166 -19.98 -21.70 -15.47
N ARG A 167 -19.55 -20.50 -15.04
CA ARG A 167 -18.42 -19.76 -15.62
C ARG A 167 -17.17 -19.87 -14.76
N LEU A 168 -16.01 -19.84 -15.43
CA LEU A 168 -14.72 -19.57 -14.83
C LEU A 168 -14.39 -18.08 -14.92
N PHE A 169 -14.01 -17.47 -13.81
CA PHE A 169 -13.54 -16.10 -13.80
C PHE A 169 -12.08 -16.02 -13.39
N PHE A 170 -11.28 -15.35 -14.20
CA PHE A 170 -10.00 -14.80 -13.79
C PHE A 170 -10.22 -13.41 -13.23
N VAL A 171 -9.80 -13.18 -11.98
CA VAL A 171 -9.91 -11.87 -11.30
C VAL A 171 -8.51 -11.36 -11.02
N GLU A 172 -8.07 -10.37 -11.80
CA GLU A 172 -6.77 -9.74 -11.59
C GLU A 172 -6.87 -8.67 -10.50
N VAL A 173 -5.95 -8.74 -9.55
CA VAL A 173 -5.79 -7.79 -8.45
C VAL A 173 -4.44 -7.11 -8.51
N MET A 174 -4.35 -5.91 -7.92
CA MET A 174 -3.09 -5.19 -7.75
C MET A 174 -2.17 -5.90 -6.74
N GLY A 175 -0.97 -5.42 -6.59
CA GLY A 175 0.07 -5.93 -5.69
C GLY A 175 1.48 -5.67 -6.22
N ARG A 176 1.58 -5.15 -7.46
CA ARG A 176 2.83 -4.84 -8.13
C ARG A 176 3.71 -6.09 -8.27
N ASP A 177 4.79 -6.18 -7.47
CA ASP A 177 5.79 -7.27 -7.56
C ASP A 177 5.57 -8.36 -6.50
N VAL A 178 4.47 -8.29 -5.71
CA VAL A 178 4.15 -9.22 -4.62
C VAL A 178 2.69 -9.69 -4.66
N GLY A 179 2.44 -10.90 -4.21
CA GLY A 179 1.13 -11.57 -4.24
C GLY A 179 0.27 -11.39 -2.99
N HIS A 180 0.59 -10.47 -2.08
CA HIS A 180 -0.10 -10.35 -0.79
C HIS A 180 -1.60 -10.10 -0.93
N ILE A 181 -2.03 -9.22 -1.86
CA ILE A 181 -3.46 -8.97 -2.10
C ILE A 181 -4.11 -10.21 -2.70
N ALA A 182 -3.50 -10.81 -3.73
CA ALA A 182 -4.04 -11.99 -4.40
C ALA A 182 -4.23 -13.15 -3.41
N LEU A 183 -3.21 -13.46 -2.62
CA LEU A 183 -3.26 -14.55 -1.65
C LEU A 183 -4.34 -14.34 -0.59
N ASN A 184 -4.35 -13.18 0.06
CA ASN A 184 -5.30 -12.91 1.15
C ASN A 184 -6.74 -12.78 0.63
N ALA A 185 -6.95 -12.07 -0.49
CA ALA A 185 -8.28 -11.95 -1.08
C ALA A 185 -8.78 -13.28 -1.67
N GLY A 186 -7.89 -14.06 -2.29
CA GLY A 186 -8.22 -15.38 -2.83
C GLY A 186 -8.64 -16.37 -1.74
N VAL A 187 -7.86 -16.50 -0.67
CA VAL A 187 -8.23 -17.34 0.49
C VAL A 187 -9.51 -16.81 1.14
N GLY A 188 -9.61 -15.49 1.37
CA GLY A 188 -10.76 -14.87 2.02
C GLY A 188 -12.06 -14.98 1.23
N SER A 189 -11.99 -15.13 -0.10
CA SER A 189 -13.15 -15.34 -0.97
C SER A 189 -13.35 -16.80 -1.40
N GLY A 190 -12.48 -17.74 -0.99
CA GLY A 190 -12.56 -19.15 -1.37
C GLY A 190 -12.30 -19.37 -2.87
N ALA A 191 -11.27 -18.74 -3.41
CA ALA A 191 -10.83 -18.98 -4.79
C ALA A 191 -10.35 -20.42 -4.99
N GLU A 192 -10.58 -20.97 -6.16
CA GLU A 192 -10.13 -22.31 -6.53
C GLU A 192 -8.63 -22.35 -6.85
N GLU A 193 -8.08 -21.25 -7.34
CA GLU A 193 -6.64 -21.11 -7.60
C GLU A 193 -6.19 -19.67 -7.37
N ILE A 194 -4.95 -19.48 -6.95
CA ILE A 194 -4.37 -18.15 -6.69
C ILE A 194 -2.99 -18.09 -7.34
N LEU A 195 -2.82 -17.22 -8.34
CA LEU A 195 -1.55 -17.03 -9.03
C LEU A 195 -0.80 -15.84 -8.43
N VAL A 196 0.37 -16.10 -7.89
CA VAL A 196 1.22 -15.10 -7.21
C VAL A 196 2.63 -15.05 -7.81
N PRO A 197 3.31 -13.89 -7.82
CA PRO A 197 4.65 -13.78 -8.41
C PRO A 197 5.73 -14.55 -7.63
N GLU A 198 5.49 -14.91 -6.38
CA GLU A 198 6.42 -15.65 -5.54
C GLU A 198 6.50 -17.13 -5.91
N GLU A 199 5.45 -17.69 -6.51
CA GLU A 199 5.35 -19.09 -6.92
C GLU A 199 5.17 -19.20 -8.45
N ASP A 200 6.02 -19.99 -9.11
CA ASP A 200 5.83 -20.38 -10.50
C ASP A 200 5.10 -21.73 -10.54
N LEU A 201 3.78 -21.67 -10.52
CA LEU A 201 2.94 -22.87 -10.54
C LEU A 201 2.94 -23.57 -11.91
N GLY A 202 3.35 -22.87 -12.97
CA GLY A 202 3.25 -23.33 -14.34
C GLY A 202 1.80 -23.46 -14.87
N LEU A 203 1.66 -23.37 -16.16
CA LEU A 203 0.34 -23.43 -16.82
C LEU A 203 -0.30 -24.82 -16.74
N ASP A 204 0.50 -25.88 -16.71
CA ASP A 204 0.00 -27.27 -16.65
C ASP A 204 -0.70 -27.53 -15.30
N ARG A 205 -0.12 -27.07 -14.19
CA ARG A 205 -0.75 -27.19 -12.87
C ARG A 205 -2.07 -26.41 -12.77
N LEU A 206 -2.14 -25.24 -13.41
CA LEU A 206 -3.39 -24.48 -13.49
C LEU A 206 -4.48 -25.30 -14.20
N LEU A 207 -4.17 -25.91 -15.35
CA LEU A 207 -5.12 -26.76 -16.08
C LEU A 207 -5.56 -27.97 -15.23
N GLU A 208 -4.63 -28.67 -14.60
CA GLU A 208 -4.93 -29.81 -13.72
C GLU A 208 -5.85 -29.42 -12.55
N SER A 209 -5.60 -28.29 -11.91
CA SER A 209 -6.42 -27.77 -10.81
C SER A 209 -7.86 -27.47 -11.28
N LEU A 210 -8.00 -26.82 -12.44
CA LEU A 210 -9.30 -26.50 -13.01
C LEU A 210 -10.07 -27.75 -13.45
N GLU A 211 -9.41 -28.75 -14.07
CA GLU A 211 -10.01 -30.02 -14.39
C GLU A 211 -10.53 -30.76 -13.15
N LYS A 212 -9.72 -30.83 -12.10
CA LYS A 212 -10.09 -31.45 -10.83
C LYS A 212 -11.34 -30.78 -10.24
N SER A 213 -11.38 -29.44 -10.22
CA SER A 213 -12.53 -28.67 -9.74
C SER A 213 -13.82 -29.00 -10.53
N ARG A 214 -13.72 -29.22 -11.83
CA ARG A 214 -14.83 -29.62 -12.67
C ARG A 214 -15.40 -31.02 -12.30
N TYR A 215 -14.52 -31.99 -12.03
CA TYR A 215 -14.94 -33.34 -11.64
C TYR A 215 -15.64 -33.37 -10.28
N THR A 216 -15.37 -32.44 -9.39
CA THR A 216 -16.06 -32.33 -8.09
C THR A 216 -17.45 -31.70 -8.18
N GLY A 217 -17.90 -31.33 -9.39
CA GLY A 217 -19.26 -30.81 -9.63
C GLY A 217 -19.46 -29.36 -9.23
N LYS A 218 -18.40 -28.58 -9.03
CA LYS A 218 -18.49 -27.13 -8.76
C LYS A 218 -19.20 -26.42 -9.92
N SER A 219 -20.11 -25.53 -9.59
CA SER A 219 -20.92 -24.78 -10.57
C SER A 219 -20.22 -23.53 -11.12
N SER A 220 -19.15 -23.08 -10.48
CA SER A 220 -18.36 -21.91 -10.86
C SER A 220 -16.95 -22.02 -10.30
N SER A 221 -16.00 -21.37 -10.95
CA SER A 221 -14.62 -21.29 -10.47
C SER A 221 -14.12 -19.85 -10.54
N ILE A 222 -13.36 -19.46 -9.53
CA ILE A 222 -12.68 -18.17 -9.44
C ILE A 222 -11.17 -18.43 -9.33
N VAL A 223 -10.40 -17.86 -10.24
CA VAL A 223 -8.94 -17.80 -10.16
C VAL A 223 -8.54 -16.37 -9.88
N VAL A 224 -7.88 -16.13 -8.77
CA VAL A 224 -7.36 -14.81 -8.42
C VAL A 224 -5.92 -14.69 -8.92
N VAL A 225 -5.63 -13.62 -9.66
CA VAL A 225 -4.34 -13.41 -10.32
C VAL A 225 -3.70 -12.11 -9.81
N ALA A 226 -2.48 -12.18 -9.31
CA ALA A 226 -1.69 -10.99 -9.03
C ALA A 226 -1.21 -10.35 -10.34
N GLU A 227 -1.26 -9.02 -10.47
CA GLU A 227 -0.82 -8.29 -11.69
C GLU A 227 0.65 -8.55 -12.09
N GLY A 228 1.46 -9.10 -11.19
CA GLY A 228 2.87 -9.45 -11.39
C GLY A 228 3.16 -10.94 -11.43
N ASP A 229 2.16 -11.80 -11.67
CA ASP A 229 2.36 -13.26 -11.72
C ASP A 229 3.43 -13.69 -12.73
N LYS A 230 3.97 -14.90 -12.57
CA LYS A 230 5.08 -15.42 -13.38
C LYS A 230 4.67 -16.39 -14.47
N THR A 231 3.41 -16.53 -14.80
CA THR A 231 2.94 -17.43 -15.89
C THR A 231 3.47 -17.01 -17.25
N GLY A 232 4.01 -15.80 -17.38
CA GLY A 232 4.48 -15.22 -18.63
C GLY A 232 3.36 -14.77 -19.55
N LYS A 233 2.11 -14.80 -19.08
CA LYS A 233 0.90 -14.38 -19.80
C LYS A 233 0.17 -13.32 -19.00
N ASN A 234 -0.38 -12.33 -19.67
CA ASN A 234 -1.35 -11.47 -19.03
C ASN A 234 -2.68 -12.20 -18.81
N VAL A 235 -3.55 -11.66 -17.97
CA VAL A 235 -4.82 -12.32 -17.58
C VAL A 235 -5.73 -12.65 -18.77
N PHE A 236 -5.68 -11.89 -19.87
CA PHE A 236 -6.45 -12.19 -21.09
C PHE A 236 -5.82 -13.33 -21.89
N GLU A 237 -4.50 -13.43 -21.95
CA GLU A 237 -3.79 -14.55 -22.56
C GLU A 237 -3.95 -15.83 -21.73
N LEU A 238 -4.08 -15.72 -20.40
CA LEU A 238 -4.45 -16.86 -19.52
C LEU A 238 -5.85 -17.36 -19.84
N ARG A 239 -6.82 -16.47 -20.05
CA ARG A 239 -8.18 -16.83 -20.48
C ARG A 239 -8.12 -17.63 -21.79
N ASP A 240 -7.47 -17.08 -22.82
CA ASP A 240 -7.40 -17.70 -24.13
C ASP A 240 -6.71 -19.07 -24.04
N TYR A 241 -5.63 -19.16 -23.26
CA TYR A 241 -4.92 -20.42 -23.03
C TYR A 241 -5.81 -21.50 -22.38
N VAL A 242 -6.64 -21.14 -21.40
CA VAL A 242 -7.55 -22.10 -20.75
C VAL A 242 -8.68 -22.49 -21.69
N GLU A 243 -9.26 -21.55 -22.46
CA GLU A 243 -10.31 -21.86 -23.44
C GLU A 243 -9.81 -22.79 -24.55
N ASP A 244 -8.55 -22.64 -24.99
CA ASP A 244 -7.94 -23.49 -26.03
C ASP A 244 -7.58 -24.91 -25.54
N ASN A 245 -7.33 -25.09 -24.22
CA ASN A 245 -6.84 -26.36 -23.67
C ASN A 245 -7.86 -27.11 -22.81
N LEU A 246 -8.95 -26.45 -22.35
CA LEU A 246 -10.01 -27.06 -21.53
C LEU A 246 -11.39 -26.84 -22.16
N GLU A 247 -11.96 -27.90 -22.72
CA GLU A 247 -13.32 -27.85 -23.27
C GLU A 247 -14.39 -27.60 -22.20
N GLY A 248 -15.39 -26.77 -22.54
CA GLY A 248 -16.61 -26.59 -21.76
C GLY A 248 -16.51 -25.54 -20.66
N TYR A 249 -15.47 -24.72 -20.66
CA TYR A 249 -15.41 -23.49 -19.87
C TYR A 249 -15.83 -22.27 -20.69
N ASP A 250 -16.72 -21.43 -20.11
CA ASP A 250 -16.98 -20.05 -20.55
C ASP A 250 -16.14 -19.15 -19.64
N VAL A 251 -14.95 -18.74 -20.10
CA VAL A 251 -13.97 -18.01 -19.28
C VAL A 251 -14.20 -16.52 -19.38
N ARG A 252 -14.21 -15.84 -18.26
CA ARG A 252 -14.35 -14.39 -18.15
C ARG A 252 -13.19 -13.78 -17.40
N VAL A 253 -12.88 -12.52 -17.70
CA VAL A 253 -11.83 -11.75 -17.03
C VAL A 253 -12.43 -10.53 -16.37
N SER A 254 -12.00 -10.27 -15.14
CA SER A 254 -12.28 -9.04 -14.42
C SER A 254 -10.98 -8.47 -13.88
N VAL A 255 -10.59 -7.29 -14.34
CA VAL A 255 -9.42 -6.56 -13.82
C VAL A 255 -9.92 -5.53 -12.82
N LEU A 256 -9.62 -5.71 -11.53
CA LEU A 256 -10.09 -4.78 -10.49
C LEU A 256 -9.33 -3.46 -10.53
N GLY A 257 -8.04 -3.47 -10.83
CA GLY A 257 -7.23 -2.29 -11.05
C GLY A 257 -7.35 -1.24 -9.95
N HIS A 258 -7.39 0.01 -10.34
CA HIS A 258 -7.31 1.18 -9.44
C HIS A 258 -8.48 1.36 -8.46
N MET A 259 -9.59 0.63 -8.59
CA MET A 259 -10.65 0.67 -7.57
C MET A 259 -10.13 0.24 -6.19
N GLN A 260 -9.09 -0.60 -6.15
CA GLN A 260 -8.44 -1.04 -4.91
C GLN A 260 -7.65 0.07 -4.19
N ARG A 261 -7.32 1.18 -4.88
CA ARG A 261 -6.64 2.34 -4.28
C ARG A 261 -7.62 3.35 -3.70
N GLY A 262 -8.89 3.24 -4.03
CA GLY A 262 -9.92 4.21 -3.65
C GLY A 262 -10.78 3.76 -2.47
N GLY A 263 -11.79 4.55 -2.21
CA GLY A 263 -12.81 4.26 -1.21
C GLY A 263 -12.51 4.79 0.18
N SER A 264 -13.48 4.62 1.05
CA SER A 264 -13.40 5.00 2.46
C SER A 264 -12.54 3.99 3.21
N PRO A 265 -11.47 4.41 3.94
CA PRO A 265 -10.62 3.46 4.66
C PRO A 265 -11.43 2.65 5.67
N SER A 266 -11.08 1.37 5.81
CA SER A 266 -11.66 0.47 6.81
C SER A 266 -11.43 0.98 8.23
N CYS A 267 -12.14 0.43 9.20
CA CYS A 267 -11.90 0.74 10.61
C CYS A 267 -10.45 0.41 11.01
N PHE A 268 -9.91 -0.70 10.51
CA PHE A 268 -8.54 -1.11 10.78
C PHE A 268 -7.54 -0.06 10.28
N ASP A 269 -7.63 0.36 9.01
CA ASP A 269 -6.73 1.38 8.44
C ASP A 269 -6.83 2.73 9.15
N ARG A 270 -8.04 3.16 9.58
CA ARG A 270 -8.19 4.40 10.34
C ARG A 270 -7.52 4.35 11.71
N VAL A 271 -7.65 3.23 12.41
CA VAL A 271 -7.02 3.02 13.73
C VAL A 271 -5.50 2.91 13.58
N LEU A 272 -5.03 2.14 12.59
CA LEU A 272 -3.62 2.00 12.27
C LEU A 272 -2.99 3.35 11.95
N ALA A 273 -3.62 4.12 11.05
CA ALA A 273 -3.20 5.49 10.69
C ALA A 273 -3.12 6.42 11.90
N SER A 274 -4.11 6.33 12.81
CA SER A 274 -4.15 7.15 14.02
C SER A 274 -2.98 6.82 14.96
N ARG A 275 -2.70 5.53 15.15
CA ARG A 275 -1.58 5.07 15.99
C ARG A 275 -0.22 5.43 15.40
N MET A 276 -0.04 5.22 14.08
CA MET A 276 1.22 5.52 13.41
C MET A 276 1.53 7.02 13.41
N GLY A 277 0.54 7.89 13.15
CA GLY A 277 0.75 9.33 13.13
C GLY A 277 1.12 9.92 14.49
N VAL A 278 0.46 9.47 15.57
CA VAL A 278 0.86 9.86 16.95
C VAL A 278 2.28 9.41 17.24
N LYS A 279 2.61 8.14 16.97
CA LYS A 279 3.96 7.60 17.19
C LYS A 279 5.03 8.34 16.40
N ALA A 280 4.75 8.76 15.18
CA ALA A 280 5.70 9.53 14.35
C ALA A 280 6.06 10.85 15.02
N VAL A 281 5.08 11.64 15.45
CA VAL A 281 5.31 12.91 16.12
C VAL A 281 6.07 12.71 17.43
N GLU A 282 5.62 11.83 18.31
CA GLU A 282 6.29 11.55 19.59
C GLU A 282 7.72 11.04 19.39
N SER A 283 7.98 10.32 18.29
CA SER A 283 9.33 9.83 17.99
C SER A 283 10.27 10.95 17.55
N LEU A 284 9.77 11.89 16.73
CA LEU A 284 10.53 13.10 16.38
C LEU A 284 10.89 13.90 17.63
N LEU A 285 9.94 14.08 18.54
CA LEU A 285 10.18 14.80 19.81
C LEU A 285 11.21 14.12 20.71
N LYS A 286 11.36 12.80 20.59
CA LYS A 286 12.39 12.00 21.27
C LYS A 286 13.71 11.94 20.50
N GLY A 287 13.89 12.78 19.49
CA GLY A 287 15.11 12.85 18.67
C GLY A 287 15.33 11.63 17.75
N LYS A 288 14.29 10.83 17.48
CA LYS A 288 14.40 9.73 16.51
C LYS A 288 14.42 10.28 15.10
N ASN A 289 15.28 9.71 14.26
CA ASN A 289 15.52 10.16 12.89
C ASN A 289 15.78 8.97 11.98
N ASN A 290 15.45 9.13 10.70
CA ASN A 290 15.68 8.14 9.65
C ASN A 290 15.07 6.76 9.97
N VAL A 291 13.85 6.77 10.51
CA VAL A 291 13.10 5.58 10.87
C VAL A 291 11.69 5.60 10.29
N MET A 292 11.14 4.42 10.10
CA MET A 292 9.76 4.19 9.71
C MET A 292 8.95 3.74 10.93
N VAL A 293 7.70 4.15 11.01
CA VAL A 293 6.73 3.64 11.98
C VAL A 293 6.05 2.42 11.38
N GLY A 294 6.27 1.26 11.94
CA GLY A 294 5.65 0.01 11.49
C GLY A 294 4.82 -0.67 12.57
N THR A 295 4.17 -1.77 12.23
CA THR A 295 3.49 -2.66 13.17
C THR A 295 4.17 -4.02 13.19
N VAL A 296 4.51 -4.49 14.38
CA VAL A 296 5.05 -5.83 14.60
C VAL A 296 4.32 -6.44 15.79
N ASN A 297 3.69 -7.60 15.61
CA ASN A 297 2.91 -8.28 16.65
C ASN A 297 1.92 -7.35 17.38
N ASN A 298 1.12 -6.61 16.62
CA ASN A 298 0.13 -5.64 17.11
C ASN A 298 0.69 -4.42 17.88
N LYS A 299 2.02 -4.26 17.94
CA LYS A 299 2.66 -3.09 18.55
C LYS A 299 3.14 -2.13 17.47
N ILE A 300 3.14 -0.83 17.78
CA ILE A 300 3.76 0.17 16.91
C ILE A 300 5.23 0.28 17.27
N GLU A 301 6.08 -0.08 16.34
CA GLU A 301 7.53 -0.12 16.49
C GLU A 301 8.20 0.85 15.49
N LEU A 302 9.47 1.15 15.74
CA LEU A 302 10.30 1.93 14.84
C LEU A 302 11.27 1.00 14.10
N TYR A 303 11.35 1.15 12.79
CA TYR A 303 12.22 0.36 11.94
C TYR A 303 13.14 1.28 11.11
N PRO A 304 14.45 1.00 10.98
CA PRO A 304 15.34 1.83 10.18
C PRO A 304 14.93 1.88 8.71
N ILE A 305 14.84 3.07 8.12
CA ILE A 305 14.40 3.25 6.73
C ILE A 305 15.35 2.55 5.76
N ASP A 306 16.66 2.59 6.00
CA ASP A 306 17.66 1.93 5.16
C ASP A 306 17.48 0.41 5.06
N LYS A 307 16.96 -0.22 6.12
CA LYS A 307 16.60 -1.65 6.12
C LYS A 307 15.25 -1.89 5.44
N ALA A 308 14.30 -0.97 5.61
CA ALA A 308 12.99 -1.07 4.97
C ALA A 308 13.08 -1.08 3.45
N VAL A 309 13.87 -0.14 2.87
CA VAL A 309 14.02 0.02 1.41
C VAL A 309 14.94 -1.02 0.74
N LYS A 310 15.78 -1.71 1.51
CA LYS A 310 16.68 -2.77 1.01
C LYS A 310 16.10 -4.17 1.17
N GLY A 311 15.09 -4.31 1.98
CA GLY A 311 14.46 -5.60 2.26
C GLY A 311 13.45 -5.98 1.17
N HIS A 312 13.15 -7.28 1.12
CA HIS A 312 12.06 -7.82 0.30
C HIS A 312 11.03 -8.43 1.24
N SER A 313 9.78 -8.02 1.08
CA SER A 313 8.67 -8.65 1.77
C SER A 313 8.53 -10.10 1.28
N LYS A 314 8.24 -11.02 2.18
CA LYS A 314 8.01 -12.41 1.85
C LYS A 314 6.53 -12.70 1.91
N ILE A 315 6.06 -13.54 0.99
CA ILE A 315 4.70 -14.05 1.05
C ILE A 315 4.53 -14.97 2.27
N ASP A 316 3.33 -15.09 2.76
CA ASP A 316 2.98 -15.98 3.87
C ASP A 316 2.89 -17.42 3.36
N GLU A 317 3.96 -18.22 3.60
CA GLU A 317 4.04 -19.62 3.17
C GLU A 317 3.00 -20.50 3.89
N GLU A 318 2.60 -20.15 5.13
CA GLU A 318 1.52 -20.86 5.82
C GLU A 318 0.19 -20.64 5.13
N LEU A 319 -0.10 -19.39 4.74
CA LEU A 319 -1.33 -19.04 4.05
C LEU A 319 -1.38 -19.63 2.63
N LEU A 320 -0.25 -19.75 1.92
CA LEU A 320 -0.15 -20.50 0.66
C LEU A 320 -0.55 -21.97 0.87
N ARG A 321 -0.01 -22.62 1.87
CA ARG A 321 -0.40 -24.00 2.21
C ARG A 321 -1.88 -24.11 2.59
N VAL A 322 -2.42 -23.11 3.28
CA VAL A 322 -3.87 -23.07 3.58
C VAL A 322 -4.69 -22.94 2.31
N SER A 323 -4.26 -22.13 1.33
CA SER A 323 -4.98 -21.99 0.06
C SER A 323 -5.05 -23.31 -0.69
N ASP A 324 -3.96 -24.09 -0.76
CA ASP A 324 -3.91 -25.43 -1.38
C ASP A 324 -4.92 -26.40 -0.73
N ILE A 325 -5.04 -26.36 0.61
CA ILE A 325 -5.99 -27.21 1.34
C ILE A 325 -7.45 -26.79 1.08
N MET A 326 -7.69 -25.49 1.00
CA MET A 326 -9.05 -24.94 0.87
C MET A 326 -9.59 -24.96 -0.56
N SER A 327 -8.73 -25.19 -1.57
CA SER A 327 -9.12 -25.24 -2.99
C SER A 327 -9.79 -26.55 -3.40
N ILE A 328 -9.90 -27.54 -2.51
CA ILE A 328 -10.48 -28.89 -2.76
C ILE A 328 -11.98 -28.86 -3.05
#